data_71e5eee4fa31702b0fa6bc3fb8ce58c8
#
_entry.id   71e5eee4fa31702b0fa6bc3fb8ce58c8
#
_cell.length_a   1.000
_cell.length_b   1.000
_cell.length_c   1.000
_cell.angle_alpha   90.00
_cell.angle_beta   90.00
_cell.angle_gamma   90.00
#
_symmetry.space_group_name_H-M   'P 1'
#
loop_
_entity.id
_entity.type
_entity.pdbx_description
1 polymer ?
#
loop_
_entity_poly.entity_id
_entity_poly.type
_entity_poly.pdbx_seq_one_letter_code
_entity_poly.pdbx_strand_id
1 'polypeptide(L)'
;MKSTQDWLSNLKLRLSYGVSGNNNIPSGQTSRTYSIKESSWLHLQNSWLTTGNAMSNPDLKWETTHSLNLGIDFGFFNNKLNGSFEVYKNNVKDLLMEMQITGSGYNTQYQNVGETKNSGFELTLNYDAINTKNYGLNFSFTLGHNTNEVVSLGSMDSYSKPSYWASTEIGSDYLVKPGKPVGTIVGYKLAGTGRYEVDDFEGYDAAAGQWKLKEGVADASGIVGTVRPGTMKLLDKDGSGTINDDDKFEIGDANAWAIGGFSIGARAYGFDFNADFSYSIGNDVYNADKIDQTSTRGGIWRNLNTTMASGKRWTNVDENGNFINDAVKLAEMNKNTTMWSPYTTKAVLTDWAIEDGSFLRLSTLTLGYTLPKTWMQKIYVQNLRLYF
;
A
#
# COMPACT_ATOMS: atom_id res chain seq x y z
N MET A 1 45.08 -22.82 -2.07
CA MET A 1 44.58 -21.45 -1.84
C MET A 1 45.52 -20.33 -2.31
N LYS A 2 46.82 -20.58 -2.55
CA LYS A 2 47.70 -19.50 -3.05
C LYS A 2 47.36 -18.98 -4.46
N SER A 3 46.73 -19.78 -5.33
CA SER A 3 46.38 -19.41 -6.71
C SER A 3 45.11 -18.51 -6.82
N THR A 4 44.36 -18.34 -5.75
CA THR A 4 43.13 -17.52 -5.74
C THR A 4 43.34 -16.13 -5.12
N GLN A 5 44.49 -15.85 -4.53
CA GLN A 5 44.77 -14.59 -3.83
C GLN A 5 44.88 -13.37 -4.77
N ASP A 6 45.14 -13.61 -6.05
CA ASP A 6 45.26 -12.51 -7.03
C ASP A 6 43.89 -11.87 -7.38
N TRP A 7 42.80 -12.61 -7.25
CA TRP A 7 41.46 -12.10 -7.58
C TRP A 7 40.49 -12.13 -6.40
N LEU A 8 40.59 -13.08 -5.47
CA LEU A 8 39.74 -13.23 -4.30
C LEU A 8 40.43 -12.64 -3.06
N SER A 9 39.94 -11.50 -2.61
CA SER A 9 40.53 -10.77 -1.46
C SER A 9 39.88 -11.15 -0.15
N ASN A 10 38.57 -11.44 -0.16
CA ASN A 10 37.80 -11.84 1.01
C ASN A 10 36.65 -12.75 0.59
N LEU A 11 36.42 -13.79 1.40
CA LEU A 11 35.21 -14.61 1.30
C LEU A 11 34.85 -15.09 2.70
N LYS A 12 33.66 -14.69 3.17
CA LYS A 12 33.15 -15.07 4.49
C LYS A 12 31.72 -15.58 4.33
N LEU A 13 31.49 -16.78 4.82
CA LEU A 13 30.17 -17.36 4.96
C LEU A 13 29.62 -17.07 6.36
N ARG A 14 28.37 -16.64 6.43
CA ARG A 14 27.63 -16.39 7.66
C ARG A 14 26.38 -17.25 7.68
N LEU A 15 26.14 -17.92 8.78
CA LEU A 15 24.90 -18.64 9.05
C LEU A 15 24.42 -18.25 10.43
N SER A 16 23.20 -17.84 10.55
CA SER A 16 22.60 -17.53 11.84
C SER A 16 21.18 -18.09 11.94
N TYR A 17 20.86 -18.56 13.13
CA TYR A 17 19.52 -18.93 13.53
C TYR A 17 19.24 -18.31 14.89
N GLY A 18 18.06 -17.71 15.04
CA GLY A 18 17.64 -17.08 16.29
C GLY A 18 16.15 -17.18 16.50
N VAL A 19 15.76 -17.10 17.75
CA VAL A 19 14.35 -17.00 18.16
C VAL A 19 14.19 -15.77 19.02
N SER A 20 13.26 -14.91 18.66
CA SER A 20 12.90 -13.71 19.44
C SER A 20 11.42 -13.73 19.79
N GLY A 21 11.08 -13.20 20.95
CA GLY A 21 9.70 -13.04 21.42
C GLY A 21 9.25 -11.59 21.35
N ASN A 22 7.95 -11.38 21.11
CA ASN A 22 7.30 -10.09 21.18
C ASN A 22 5.99 -10.21 21.95
N ASN A 23 5.74 -9.27 22.87
CA ASN A 23 4.53 -9.19 23.68
C ASN A 23 3.89 -7.79 23.62
N ASN A 24 4.04 -7.11 22.50
CA ASN A 24 3.55 -5.75 22.31
C ASN A 24 2.01 -5.71 22.18
N ILE A 25 1.32 -5.88 23.28
CA ILE A 25 -0.13 -5.73 23.42
C ILE A 25 -0.44 -4.81 24.59
N PRO A 26 -1.64 -4.22 24.65
CA PRO A 26 -2.08 -3.44 25.82
C PRO A 26 -1.97 -4.26 27.11
N SER A 27 -1.58 -3.61 28.19
CA SER A 27 -1.49 -4.27 29.51
C SER A 27 -2.87 -4.76 29.99
N GLY A 28 -2.88 -5.80 30.83
CA GLY A 28 -4.11 -6.31 31.44
C GLY A 28 -4.87 -7.34 30.61
N GLN A 29 -4.34 -7.77 29.47
CA GLN A 29 -5.05 -8.75 28.60
C GLN A 29 -5.08 -10.17 29.18
N THR A 30 -4.21 -10.50 30.11
CA THR A 30 -4.16 -11.81 30.78
C THR A 30 -5.01 -11.86 32.04
N SER A 31 -5.46 -10.72 32.56
CA SER A 31 -6.20 -10.62 33.82
C SER A 31 -7.46 -9.81 33.62
N ARG A 32 -8.56 -10.22 34.28
CA ARG A 32 -9.80 -9.45 34.26
C ARG A 32 -9.59 -8.09 34.93
N THR A 33 -9.81 -7.03 34.18
CA THR A 33 -9.75 -5.66 34.66
C THR A 33 -11.15 -5.08 34.84
N TYR A 34 -11.31 -4.22 35.83
CA TYR A 34 -12.55 -3.50 36.08
C TYR A 34 -12.26 -2.02 36.06
N SER A 35 -13.16 -1.26 35.51
CA SER A 35 -13.17 0.20 35.59
C SER A 35 -14.36 0.67 36.44
N ILE A 36 -14.13 1.70 37.23
CA ILE A 36 -15.21 2.34 37.97
C ILE A 36 -15.91 3.34 37.05
N LYS A 37 -17.22 3.19 36.89
CA LYS A 37 -18.07 4.19 36.25
C LYS A 37 -18.90 4.88 37.30
N GLU A 38 -18.96 6.19 37.21
CA GLU A 38 -19.82 7.02 38.04
C GLU A 38 -21.06 7.45 37.25
N SER A 39 -22.19 7.49 37.90
CA SER A 39 -23.43 8.00 37.34
C SER A 39 -24.07 8.98 38.30
N SER A 40 -24.45 10.12 37.77
CA SER A 40 -25.23 11.14 38.51
C SER A 40 -26.74 10.93 38.38
N TRP A 41 -27.18 9.74 37.95
CA TRP A 41 -28.59 9.43 37.84
C TRP A 41 -29.23 9.47 39.23
N LEU A 42 -30.35 10.16 39.39
CA LEU A 42 -31.07 10.33 40.65
C LEU A 42 -30.31 11.12 41.73
N HIS A 43 -29.36 11.99 41.36
CA HIS A 43 -28.57 12.78 42.31
C HIS A 43 -27.77 11.96 43.32
N LEU A 44 -27.59 10.67 43.09
CA LEU A 44 -26.76 9.79 43.88
C LEU A 44 -25.46 9.51 43.13
N GLN A 45 -24.33 9.75 43.76
CA GLN A 45 -23.03 9.25 43.24
C GLN A 45 -22.99 7.73 43.42
N ASN A 46 -23.51 7.03 42.45
CA ASN A 46 -23.40 5.57 42.42
C ASN A 46 -22.25 5.21 41.52
N SER A 47 -21.21 4.65 42.14
CA SER A 47 -20.11 4.03 41.40
C SER A 47 -20.44 2.54 41.22
N TRP A 48 -20.22 2.04 40.02
CA TRP A 48 -20.26 0.61 39.77
C TRP A 48 -19.06 0.13 38.99
N LEU A 49 -18.69 -1.11 39.19
CA LEU A 49 -17.64 -1.76 38.41
C LEU A 49 -18.18 -2.23 37.07
N THR A 50 -17.49 -1.85 36.00
CA THR A 50 -17.75 -2.40 34.69
C THR A 50 -16.52 -3.15 34.20
N THR A 51 -16.73 -4.25 33.49
CA THR A 51 -15.66 -4.89 32.75
C THR A 51 -15.31 -4.03 31.53
N GLY A 52 -14.07 -4.11 31.09
CA GLY A 52 -13.66 -3.56 29.79
C GLY A 52 -14.37 -4.27 28.63
N ASN A 53 -14.24 -3.72 27.43
CA ASN A 53 -14.82 -4.31 26.22
C ASN A 53 -14.06 -5.58 25.76
N ALA A 54 -12.82 -5.74 26.19
CA ALA A 54 -12.00 -6.90 25.88
C ALA A 54 -12.06 -7.96 26.97
N MET A 55 -12.28 -9.20 26.60
CA MET A 55 -12.23 -10.36 27.48
C MET A 55 -10.78 -10.73 27.75
N SER A 56 -10.43 -10.98 29.02
CA SER A 56 -9.08 -11.46 29.36
C SER A 56 -8.82 -12.85 28.83
N ASN A 57 -7.58 -13.12 28.46
CA ASN A 57 -7.13 -14.43 28.08
C ASN A 57 -5.88 -14.81 28.90
N PRO A 58 -6.01 -15.64 29.96
CA PRO A 58 -4.88 -16.03 30.79
C PRO A 58 -3.86 -16.90 30.10
N ASP A 59 -4.23 -17.53 28.96
CA ASP A 59 -3.36 -18.45 28.18
C ASP A 59 -2.51 -17.73 27.13
N LEU A 60 -2.52 -16.40 27.12
CA LEU A 60 -1.72 -15.62 26.18
C LEU A 60 -0.23 -15.94 26.34
N LYS A 61 0.40 -16.20 25.19
CA LYS A 61 1.84 -16.39 25.03
C LYS A 61 2.44 -15.23 24.26
N TRP A 62 3.74 -15.09 24.34
CA TRP A 62 4.48 -14.22 23.43
C TRP A 62 4.41 -14.78 22.02
N GLU A 63 4.23 -13.91 21.04
CA GLU A 63 4.51 -14.30 19.66
C GLU A 63 6.00 -14.57 19.49
N THR A 64 6.34 -15.53 18.67
CA THR A 64 7.72 -15.98 18.48
C THR A 64 8.12 -15.88 17.01
N THR A 65 9.26 -15.22 16.76
CA THR A 65 9.87 -15.12 15.45
C THR A 65 11.07 -16.04 15.37
N HIS A 66 11.00 -17.02 14.48
CA HIS A 66 12.12 -17.89 14.11
C HIS A 66 12.81 -17.33 12.88
N SER A 67 14.05 -16.89 13.02
CA SER A 67 14.84 -16.26 11.97
C SER A 67 15.98 -17.17 11.54
N LEU A 68 16.06 -17.47 10.24
CA LEU A 68 17.20 -18.14 9.61
C LEU A 68 17.78 -17.19 8.56
N ASN A 69 19.10 -16.96 8.63
CA ASN A 69 19.82 -16.13 7.68
C ASN A 69 21.10 -16.84 7.21
N LEU A 70 21.33 -16.82 5.90
CA LEU A 70 22.54 -17.27 5.25
C LEU A 70 23.10 -16.11 4.44
N GLY A 71 24.36 -15.72 4.72
CA GLY A 71 25.02 -14.61 4.06
C GLY A 71 26.40 -14.99 3.54
N ILE A 72 26.80 -14.34 2.46
CA ILE A 72 28.13 -14.40 1.89
C ILE A 72 28.65 -12.97 1.76
N ASP A 73 29.78 -12.68 2.45
CA ASP A 73 30.54 -11.46 2.22
C ASP A 73 31.71 -11.78 1.30
N PHE A 74 31.92 -10.98 0.27
CA PHE A 74 32.96 -11.21 -0.72
C PHE A 74 33.73 -9.93 -1.06
N GLY A 75 34.97 -10.12 -1.47
CA GLY A 75 35.82 -9.06 -1.98
C GLY A 75 36.71 -9.60 -3.08
N PHE A 76 36.77 -8.89 -4.20
CA PHE A 76 37.57 -9.23 -5.37
C PHE A 76 38.54 -8.12 -5.73
N PHE A 77 39.64 -8.49 -6.39
CA PHE A 77 40.62 -7.54 -6.96
C PHE A 77 41.14 -6.54 -5.92
N ASN A 78 41.68 -7.03 -4.81
CA ASN A 78 42.12 -6.20 -3.66
C ASN A 78 40.95 -5.35 -3.08
N ASN A 79 39.77 -5.94 -2.96
CA ASN A 79 38.54 -5.32 -2.50
C ASN A 79 38.04 -4.16 -3.36
N LYS A 80 38.50 -4.01 -4.61
CA LYS A 80 37.92 -3.05 -5.53
C LYS A 80 36.43 -3.30 -5.80
N LEU A 81 36.06 -4.57 -5.91
CA LEU A 81 34.67 -5.01 -5.91
C LEU A 81 34.44 -5.78 -4.62
N ASN A 82 33.54 -5.29 -3.80
CA ASN A 82 33.15 -5.98 -2.56
C ASN A 82 31.64 -5.88 -2.36
N GLY A 83 31.13 -6.76 -1.51
CA GLY A 83 29.70 -6.76 -1.24
C GLY A 83 29.27 -7.91 -0.34
N SER A 84 27.97 -7.99 -0.17
CA SER A 84 27.30 -9.10 0.53
C SER A 84 26.07 -9.55 -0.24
N PHE A 85 25.81 -10.83 -0.15
CA PHE A 85 24.54 -11.43 -0.58
C PHE A 85 23.97 -12.23 0.59
N GLU A 86 22.71 -11.95 0.92
CA GLU A 86 22.00 -12.60 2.02
C GLU A 86 20.69 -13.18 1.56
N VAL A 87 20.32 -14.33 2.09
CA VAL A 87 18.99 -14.91 1.99
C VAL A 87 18.47 -15.19 3.39
N TYR A 88 17.20 -14.89 3.61
CA TYR A 88 16.60 -15.05 4.93
C TYR A 88 15.20 -15.64 4.86
N LYS A 89 14.80 -16.24 5.99
CA LYS A 89 13.45 -16.70 6.23
C LYS A 89 13.09 -16.46 7.69
N ASN A 90 12.02 -15.71 7.90
CA ASN A 90 11.46 -15.40 9.20
C ASN A 90 10.04 -15.97 9.29
N ASN A 91 9.80 -16.84 10.24
CA ASN A 91 8.48 -17.37 10.54
C ASN A 91 8.02 -16.80 11.88
N VAL A 92 6.92 -16.07 11.88
CA VAL A 92 6.29 -15.55 13.10
C VAL A 92 5.12 -16.45 13.44
N LYS A 93 5.16 -17.03 14.63
CA LYS A 93 4.14 -17.93 15.17
C LYS A 93 3.45 -17.30 16.38
N ASP A 94 2.27 -17.80 16.66
CA ASP A 94 1.48 -17.36 17.81
C ASP A 94 1.22 -15.85 17.79
N LEU A 95 0.95 -15.28 16.60
CA LEU A 95 0.64 -13.85 16.46
C LEU A 95 -0.45 -13.41 17.42
N LEU A 96 -0.20 -12.35 18.14
CA LEU A 96 -1.14 -11.74 19.08
C LEU A 96 -2.15 -10.86 18.33
N MET A 97 -3.35 -11.39 18.13
CA MET A 97 -4.41 -10.71 17.40
C MET A 97 -5.60 -10.40 18.29
N GLU A 98 -6.18 -9.22 18.11
CA GLU A 98 -7.46 -8.86 18.72
C GLU A 98 -8.59 -9.44 17.90
N MET A 99 -9.24 -10.46 18.45
CA MET A 99 -10.32 -11.19 17.80
C MET A 99 -11.68 -10.69 18.27
N GLN A 100 -12.62 -10.52 17.33
CA GLN A 100 -14.02 -10.28 17.67
C GLN A 100 -14.63 -11.56 18.26
N ILE A 101 -15.30 -11.43 19.40
CA ILE A 101 -16.00 -12.55 20.06
C ILE A 101 -17.47 -12.19 20.26
N THR A 102 -18.33 -13.18 20.09
CA THR A 102 -19.78 -13.02 20.25
C THR A 102 -20.31 -13.87 21.39
N GLY A 103 -21.44 -13.46 21.97
CA GLY A 103 -22.15 -14.25 22.99
C GLY A 103 -21.58 -14.23 24.40
N SER A 104 -20.46 -13.53 24.64
CA SER A 104 -19.76 -13.49 25.92
C SER A 104 -20.04 -12.25 26.76
N GLY A 105 -20.71 -11.24 26.19
CA GLY A 105 -20.83 -9.90 26.78
C GLY A 105 -19.61 -9.02 26.63
N TYR A 106 -18.56 -9.50 25.96
CA TYR A 106 -17.37 -8.77 25.54
C TYR A 106 -17.35 -8.65 24.01
N ASN A 107 -16.67 -7.64 23.49
CA ASN A 107 -16.57 -7.41 22.06
C ASN A 107 -15.35 -8.10 21.46
N THR A 108 -14.23 -8.12 22.17
CA THR A 108 -12.94 -8.60 21.67
C THR A 108 -12.21 -9.44 22.71
N GLN A 109 -11.23 -10.21 22.24
CA GLN A 109 -10.27 -10.93 23.06
C GLN A 109 -8.93 -11.01 22.30
N TYR A 110 -7.81 -10.79 22.97
CA TYR A 110 -6.51 -11.11 22.40
C TYR A 110 -6.26 -12.61 22.42
N GLN A 111 -5.81 -13.14 21.30
CA GLN A 111 -5.53 -14.57 21.13
C GLN A 111 -4.25 -14.77 20.32
N ASN A 112 -3.57 -15.88 20.55
CA ASN A 112 -2.43 -16.32 19.75
C ASN A 112 -2.95 -17.16 18.56
N VAL A 113 -3.28 -16.54 17.45
CA VAL A 113 -4.02 -17.20 16.36
C VAL A 113 -3.44 -16.99 14.98
N GLY A 114 -2.32 -16.54 14.77
CA GLY A 114 -1.80 -16.31 13.45
C GLY A 114 -0.38 -16.85 13.25
N GLU A 115 -0.07 -17.08 11.99
CA GLU A 115 1.29 -17.35 11.56
C GLU A 115 1.55 -16.57 10.27
N THR A 116 2.69 -15.88 10.20
CA THR A 116 3.18 -15.22 8.99
C THR A 116 4.60 -15.66 8.69
N LYS A 117 4.94 -15.56 7.41
CA LYS A 117 6.26 -15.89 6.91
C LYS A 117 6.76 -14.76 6.04
N ASN A 118 8.03 -14.37 6.27
CA ASN A 118 8.77 -13.47 5.41
C ASN A 118 10.01 -14.20 4.90
N SER A 119 10.27 -14.12 3.61
CA SER A 119 11.47 -14.66 3.00
C SER A 119 11.95 -13.73 1.90
N GLY A 120 13.26 -13.63 1.76
CA GLY A 120 13.81 -12.71 0.80
C GLY A 120 15.29 -12.85 0.62
N PHE A 121 15.83 -11.95 -0.18
CA PHE A 121 17.27 -11.80 -0.35
C PHE A 121 17.64 -10.32 -0.41
N GLU A 122 18.89 -10.06 -0.02
CA GLU A 122 19.50 -8.73 -0.07
C GLU A 122 20.86 -8.82 -0.76
N LEU A 123 21.15 -7.87 -1.62
CA LEU A 123 22.41 -7.72 -2.32
C LEU A 123 22.96 -6.32 -2.08
N THR A 124 24.22 -6.25 -1.64
CA THR A 124 24.98 -5.02 -1.58
C THR A 124 26.25 -5.18 -2.42
N LEU A 125 26.51 -4.24 -3.30
CA LEU A 125 27.71 -4.18 -4.13
C LEU A 125 28.38 -2.82 -3.99
N ASN A 126 29.70 -2.79 -3.83
CA ASN A 126 30.51 -1.60 -3.88
C ASN A 126 31.65 -1.83 -4.87
N TYR A 127 31.87 -0.85 -5.74
CA TYR A 127 32.92 -0.92 -6.76
C TYR A 127 33.74 0.35 -6.82
N ASP A 128 35.01 0.25 -6.45
CA ASP A 128 36.02 1.31 -6.61
C ASP A 128 36.68 1.18 -7.98
N ALA A 129 36.03 1.75 -9.00
CA ALA A 129 36.52 1.67 -10.39
C ALA A 129 37.86 2.37 -10.57
N ILE A 130 37.98 3.57 -9.98
CA ILE A 130 39.20 4.37 -10.00
C ILE A 130 39.49 4.85 -8.58
N ASN A 131 40.68 4.56 -8.10
CA ASN A 131 41.16 5.09 -6.81
C ASN A 131 42.65 5.47 -6.89
N THR A 132 42.89 6.66 -7.35
CA THR A 132 44.23 7.27 -7.45
C THR A 132 44.36 8.50 -6.56
N LYS A 133 45.53 9.08 -6.47
CA LYS A 133 45.74 10.28 -5.68
C LYS A 133 44.83 11.45 -6.15
N ASN A 134 44.65 11.59 -7.45
CA ASN A 134 43.98 12.77 -8.04
C ASN A 134 42.56 12.47 -8.55
N TYR A 135 42.24 11.17 -8.79
CA TYR A 135 40.98 10.75 -9.35
C TYR A 135 40.37 9.62 -8.49
N GLY A 136 39.10 9.64 -8.36
CA GLY A 136 38.32 8.56 -7.79
C GLY A 136 36.99 8.39 -8.52
N LEU A 137 36.54 7.16 -8.67
CA LEU A 137 35.23 6.82 -9.18
C LEU A 137 34.75 5.57 -8.45
N ASN A 138 33.67 5.68 -7.77
CA ASN A 138 33.06 4.60 -7.02
C ASN A 138 31.57 4.48 -7.30
N PHE A 139 31.08 3.27 -7.22
CA PHE A 139 29.67 2.92 -7.36
C PHE A 139 29.25 2.08 -6.16
N SER A 140 28.06 2.33 -5.67
CA SER A 140 27.38 1.44 -4.71
C SER A 140 26.02 1.06 -5.26
N PHE A 141 25.59 -0.17 -4.98
CA PHE A 141 24.29 -0.69 -5.37
C PHE A 141 23.73 -1.55 -4.26
N THR A 142 22.44 -1.37 -3.94
CA THR A 142 21.70 -2.21 -3.01
C THR A 142 20.40 -2.68 -3.65
N LEU A 143 20.02 -3.92 -3.39
CA LEU A 143 18.77 -4.53 -3.84
C LEU A 143 18.25 -5.41 -2.69
N GLY A 144 17.02 -5.18 -2.29
CA GLY A 144 16.27 -6.04 -1.39
C GLY A 144 15.00 -6.55 -2.08
N HIS A 145 14.74 -7.84 -1.94
CA HIS A 145 13.48 -8.48 -2.31
C HIS A 145 12.92 -9.20 -1.09
N ASN A 146 11.65 -8.95 -0.78
CA ASN A 146 10.96 -9.61 0.31
C ASN A 146 9.58 -10.10 -0.15
N THR A 147 9.26 -11.33 0.19
CA THR A 147 7.92 -11.89 0.06
C THR A 147 7.37 -12.13 1.45
N ASN A 148 6.22 -11.57 1.76
CA ASN A 148 5.48 -11.88 2.97
C ASN A 148 4.26 -12.75 2.63
N GLU A 149 3.87 -13.60 3.56
CA GLU A 149 2.75 -14.52 3.39
C GLU A 149 2.05 -14.72 4.75
N VAL A 150 0.74 -14.62 4.75
CA VAL A 150 -0.09 -15.09 5.85
C VAL A 150 -0.19 -16.61 5.74
N VAL A 151 0.36 -17.34 6.70
CA VAL A 151 0.37 -18.80 6.68
C VAL A 151 -0.93 -19.34 7.28
N SER A 152 -1.38 -18.74 8.39
CA SER A 152 -2.57 -19.16 9.11
C SER A 152 -3.23 -17.99 9.83
N LEU A 153 -4.55 -18.05 9.97
CA LEU A 153 -5.36 -17.16 10.80
C LEU A 153 -6.18 -17.95 11.84
N GLY A 154 -5.65 -19.11 12.26
CA GLY A 154 -6.35 -20.01 13.18
C GLY A 154 -7.57 -20.61 12.54
N SER A 155 -8.75 -20.36 13.08
CA SER A 155 -10.02 -20.87 12.56
C SER A 155 -10.68 -19.98 11.51
N MET A 156 -10.09 -18.84 11.18
CA MET A 156 -10.62 -17.92 10.17
C MET A 156 -10.10 -18.25 8.78
N ASP A 157 -10.98 -18.24 7.79
CA ASP A 157 -10.57 -18.36 6.38
C ASP A 157 -9.96 -17.08 5.84
N SER A 158 -10.48 -15.93 6.28
CA SER A 158 -9.98 -14.59 5.94
C SER A 158 -10.67 -13.53 6.80
N TYR A 159 -10.12 -12.34 6.82
CA TYR A 159 -10.83 -11.14 7.28
C TYR A 159 -10.43 -9.92 6.45
N SER A 160 -11.30 -8.92 6.44
CA SER A 160 -11.03 -7.65 5.76
C SER A 160 -10.79 -6.54 6.77
N LYS A 161 -9.90 -5.62 6.44
CA LYS A 161 -9.57 -4.45 7.24
C LYS A 161 -9.86 -3.18 6.45
N PRO A 162 -10.70 -2.26 6.96
CA PRO A 162 -10.94 -0.99 6.30
C PRO A 162 -9.81 0.01 6.56
N SER A 163 -9.42 0.78 5.54
CA SER A 163 -8.51 1.92 5.70
C SER A 163 -9.24 3.22 6.01
N TYR A 164 -10.46 3.36 5.51
CA TYR A 164 -11.28 4.59 5.56
C TYR A 164 -10.63 5.82 4.88
N TRP A 165 -9.64 5.63 4.02
CA TRP A 165 -8.90 6.75 3.42
C TRP A 165 -9.77 7.62 2.51
N ALA A 166 -10.57 7.01 1.63
CA ALA A 166 -11.46 7.75 0.75
C ALA A 166 -12.85 7.99 1.38
N SER A 167 -13.34 7.03 2.15
CA SER A 167 -14.67 7.11 2.78
C SER A 167 -14.87 5.99 3.80
N THR A 168 -15.67 6.26 4.81
CA THR A 168 -16.18 5.23 5.74
C THR A 168 -17.18 4.26 5.10
N GLU A 169 -17.66 4.57 3.89
CA GLU A 169 -18.52 3.67 3.11
C GLU A 169 -17.75 2.50 2.52
N ILE A 170 -16.42 2.65 2.32
CA ILE A 170 -15.55 1.56 1.87
C ILE A 170 -15.14 0.74 3.09
N GLY A 171 -15.95 -0.27 3.40
CA GLY A 171 -15.85 -1.04 4.65
C GLY A 171 -14.81 -2.15 4.64
N SER A 172 -14.23 -2.52 3.49
CA SER A 172 -13.25 -3.61 3.39
C SER A 172 -12.44 -3.45 2.12
N ASP A 173 -11.29 -2.82 2.23
CA ASP A 173 -10.36 -2.53 1.13
C ASP A 173 -9.03 -3.28 1.24
N TYR A 174 -8.72 -3.87 2.39
CA TYR A 174 -7.58 -4.77 2.57
C TYR A 174 -8.04 -6.16 3.00
N LEU A 175 -7.54 -7.17 2.29
CA LEU A 175 -7.81 -8.59 2.58
C LEU A 175 -6.60 -9.21 3.28
N VAL A 176 -6.86 -9.90 4.39
CA VAL A 176 -5.90 -10.77 5.05
C VAL A 176 -6.40 -12.20 4.94
N LYS A 177 -5.66 -13.04 4.23
CA LYS A 177 -6.06 -14.41 3.90
C LYS A 177 -4.83 -15.32 3.84
N PRO A 178 -4.90 -16.56 4.34
CA PRO A 178 -3.84 -17.54 4.18
C PRO A 178 -3.44 -17.73 2.71
N GLY A 179 -2.15 -17.82 2.46
CA GLY A 179 -1.57 -17.92 1.12
C GLY A 179 -1.44 -16.59 0.37
N LYS A 180 -1.82 -15.47 0.98
CA LYS A 180 -1.71 -14.13 0.40
C LYS A 180 -0.78 -13.24 1.23
N PRO A 181 -0.16 -12.21 0.60
CA PRO A 181 0.60 -11.23 1.34
C PRO A 181 -0.29 -10.32 2.18
N VAL A 182 0.25 -9.84 3.30
CA VAL A 182 -0.32 -8.69 4.00
C VAL A 182 -0.19 -7.46 3.11
N GLY A 183 -1.27 -6.71 2.91
CA GLY A 183 -1.28 -5.56 2.00
C GLY A 183 -1.98 -5.82 0.67
N THR A 184 -2.62 -6.98 0.51
CA THR A 184 -3.51 -7.27 -0.62
C THR A 184 -4.71 -6.33 -0.60
N ILE A 185 -4.86 -5.54 -1.66
CA ILE A 185 -5.96 -4.59 -1.83
C ILE A 185 -7.08 -5.27 -2.59
N VAL A 186 -8.31 -5.14 -2.06
CA VAL A 186 -9.51 -5.72 -2.68
C VAL A 186 -10.54 -4.64 -3.00
N GLY A 187 -11.17 -4.78 -4.15
CA GLY A 187 -12.17 -3.85 -4.64
C GLY A 187 -12.81 -4.38 -5.91
N TYR A 188 -13.58 -3.55 -6.57
CA TYR A 188 -14.25 -3.92 -7.81
C TYR A 188 -13.39 -3.62 -9.02
N LYS A 189 -13.63 -4.34 -10.12
CA LYS A 189 -13.08 -3.98 -11.43
C LYS A 189 -14.11 -3.26 -12.27
N LEU A 190 -13.65 -2.28 -13.04
CA LEU A 190 -14.49 -1.61 -14.01
C LEU A 190 -14.80 -2.52 -15.17
N ALA A 191 -16.04 -2.52 -15.64
CA ALA A 191 -16.49 -3.30 -16.81
C ALA A 191 -16.58 -2.43 -18.06
N GLY A 192 -16.13 -2.95 -19.21
CA GLY A 192 -16.23 -2.26 -20.52
C GLY A 192 -15.53 -0.90 -20.51
N THR A 193 -16.30 0.17 -20.76
CA THR A 193 -15.82 1.56 -20.74
C THR A 193 -15.71 2.15 -19.34
N GLY A 194 -15.96 1.36 -18.29
CA GLY A 194 -16.00 1.78 -16.89
C GLY A 194 -17.30 2.46 -16.48
N ARG A 195 -18.30 2.49 -17.35
CA ARG A 195 -19.61 3.07 -17.08
C ARG A 195 -20.70 2.34 -17.83
N TYR A 196 -21.92 2.49 -17.37
CA TYR A 196 -23.10 2.09 -18.14
C TYR A 196 -23.29 3.04 -19.33
N GLU A 197 -23.36 2.46 -20.52
CA GLU A 197 -23.70 3.17 -21.74
C GLU A 197 -25.23 3.18 -21.95
N VAL A 198 -25.73 4.01 -22.84
CA VAL A 198 -27.17 4.06 -23.14
C VAL A 198 -27.68 2.70 -23.63
N ASP A 199 -26.84 1.95 -24.35
CA ASP A 199 -27.18 0.65 -24.89
C ASP A 199 -27.33 -0.47 -23.85
N ASP A 200 -26.91 -0.24 -22.61
CA ASP A 200 -27.13 -1.16 -21.48
C ASP A 200 -28.59 -1.14 -20.97
N PHE A 201 -29.40 -0.18 -21.43
CA PHE A 201 -30.76 0.03 -20.97
C PHE A 201 -31.82 -0.24 -22.04
N GLU A 202 -32.98 -0.71 -21.61
CA GLU A 202 -34.19 -0.76 -22.47
C GLU A 202 -34.72 0.64 -22.80
N GLY A 203 -34.54 1.60 -21.85
CA GLY A 203 -34.98 2.96 -21.95
C GLY A 203 -35.30 3.56 -20.58
N TYR A 204 -35.81 4.80 -20.60
CA TYR A 204 -36.29 5.50 -19.42
C TYR A 204 -37.78 5.20 -19.17
N ASP A 205 -38.09 4.63 -18.02
CA ASP A 205 -39.44 4.42 -17.54
C ASP A 205 -39.92 5.68 -16.81
N ALA A 206 -40.78 6.46 -17.50
CA ALA A 206 -41.30 7.70 -16.94
C ALA A 206 -42.28 7.47 -15.77
N ALA A 207 -42.93 6.30 -15.70
CA ALA A 207 -43.85 5.96 -14.61
C ALA A 207 -43.07 5.61 -13.32
N ALA A 208 -41.96 4.89 -13.47
CA ALA A 208 -41.09 4.55 -12.37
C ALA A 208 -40.03 5.63 -12.07
N GLY A 209 -39.82 6.57 -12.98
CA GLY A 209 -38.83 7.64 -12.85
C GLY A 209 -37.39 7.17 -12.93
N GLN A 210 -37.11 6.04 -13.60
CA GLN A 210 -35.82 5.42 -13.64
C GLN A 210 -35.48 4.76 -14.98
N TRP A 211 -34.20 4.54 -15.24
CA TRP A 211 -33.71 3.76 -16.36
C TRP A 211 -33.82 2.27 -16.08
N LYS A 212 -34.30 1.51 -17.04
CA LYS A 212 -34.47 0.05 -16.93
C LYS A 212 -33.34 -0.67 -17.63
N LEU A 213 -32.55 -1.46 -16.88
CA LEU A 213 -31.47 -2.28 -17.43
C LEU A 213 -32.03 -3.36 -18.38
N LYS A 214 -31.28 -3.65 -19.44
CA LYS A 214 -31.54 -4.80 -20.31
C LYS A 214 -31.28 -6.10 -19.58
N GLU A 215 -31.95 -7.16 -20.00
CA GLU A 215 -31.66 -8.51 -19.56
C GLU A 215 -30.19 -8.90 -19.80
N GLY A 216 -29.54 -9.51 -18.83
CA GLY A 216 -28.14 -9.91 -18.89
C GLY A 216 -27.13 -8.78 -18.57
N VAL A 217 -27.57 -7.57 -18.28
CA VAL A 217 -26.72 -6.50 -17.76
C VAL A 217 -26.75 -6.51 -16.23
N ALA A 218 -25.60 -6.68 -15.62
CA ALA A 218 -25.49 -6.75 -14.16
C ALA A 218 -25.89 -5.42 -13.49
N ASP A 219 -26.68 -5.52 -12.43
CA ASP A 219 -27.14 -4.38 -11.63
C ASP A 219 -26.16 -4.08 -10.48
N ALA A 220 -25.50 -2.94 -10.55
CA ALA A 220 -24.58 -2.47 -9.52
C ALA A 220 -25.22 -1.51 -8.51
N SER A 221 -26.55 -1.36 -8.50
CA SER A 221 -27.25 -0.36 -7.67
C SER A 221 -26.98 -0.50 -6.17
N GLY A 222 -26.76 -1.72 -5.69
CA GLY A 222 -26.36 -1.99 -4.31
C GLY A 222 -25.04 -1.33 -3.90
N ILE A 223 -24.11 -1.19 -4.85
CA ILE A 223 -22.75 -0.66 -4.64
C ILE A 223 -22.62 0.79 -5.07
N VAL A 224 -23.05 1.14 -6.29
CA VAL A 224 -22.85 2.50 -6.85
C VAL A 224 -24.01 3.46 -6.56
N GLY A 225 -25.12 2.96 -6.07
CA GLY A 225 -26.36 3.70 -5.90
C GLY A 225 -27.21 3.69 -7.17
N THR A 226 -27.85 4.81 -7.52
CA THR A 226 -28.76 4.87 -8.68
C THR A 226 -28.03 4.55 -9.97
N VAL A 227 -28.46 3.49 -10.67
CA VAL A 227 -27.92 3.08 -11.96
C VAL A 227 -28.67 3.79 -13.10
N ARG A 228 -27.91 4.45 -13.97
CA ARG A 228 -28.38 5.16 -15.17
C ARG A 228 -27.23 5.31 -16.16
N PRO A 229 -27.46 5.70 -17.42
CA PRO A 229 -26.39 5.97 -18.37
C PRO A 229 -25.35 6.95 -17.77
N GLY A 230 -24.07 6.56 -17.86
CA GLY A 230 -22.95 7.27 -17.27
C GLY A 230 -22.60 6.90 -15.83
N THR A 231 -23.39 6.11 -15.13
CA THR A 231 -23.00 5.58 -13.81
C THR A 231 -21.87 4.56 -13.96
N MET A 232 -20.97 4.49 -12.99
CA MET A 232 -19.87 3.53 -12.97
C MET A 232 -20.40 2.10 -13.12
N LYS A 233 -19.84 1.32 -14.06
CA LYS A 233 -20.20 -0.06 -14.34
C LYS A 233 -19.13 -0.99 -13.81
N LEU A 234 -19.52 -1.94 -12.98
CA LEU A 234 -18.66 -2.89 -12.33
C LEU A 234 -18.74 -4.26 -13.00
N LEU A 235 -17.66 -5.01 -12.92
CA LEU A 235 -17.56 -6.35 -13.47
C LEU A 235 -18.22 -7.34 -12.53
N ASP A 236 -19.22 -8.04 -13.04
CA ASP A 236 -19.86 -9.19 -12.39
C ASP A 236 -18.91 -10.40 -12.49
N LYS A 237 -18.39 -10.82 -11.33
CA LYS A 237 -17.37 -11.86 -11.26
C LYS A 237 -17.97 -13.28 -11.25
N ASP A 238 -19.10 -13.42 -10.61
CA ASP A 238 -19.75 -14.72 -10.42
C ASP A 238 -20.88 -15.00 -11.43
N GLY A 239 -21.25 -13.97 -12.22
CA GLY A 239 -22.31 -14.07 -13.21
C GLY A 239 -23.72 -14.08 -12.63
N SER A 240 -23.89 -13.58 -11.40
CA SER A 240 -25.18 -13.56 -10.70
C SER A 240 -26.17 -12.53 -11.27
N GLY A 241 -25.66 -11.55 -12.02
CA GLY A 241 -26.43 -10.43 -12.55
C GLY A 241 -26.66 -9.31 -11.53
N THR A 242 -26.08 -9.41 -10.32
CA THR A 242 -26.18 -8.39 -9.27
C THR A 242 -24.84 -8.20 -8.59
N ILE A 243 -24.31 -6.99 -8.60
CA ILE A 243 -22.99 -6.71 -7.99
C ILE A 243 -23.11 -6.60 -6.47
N ASN A 244 -22.30 -7.38 -5.79
CA ASN A 244 -22.22 -7.45 -4.34
C ASN A 244 -20.77 -7.67 -3.86
N ASP A 245 -20.55 -8.01 -2.59
CA ASP A 245 -19.20 -8.21 -2.02
C ASP A 245 -18.46 -9.43 -2.60
N ASP A 246 -19.16 -10.42 -3.17
CA ASP A 246 -18.54 -11.59 -3.81
C ASP A 246 -17.88 -11.25 -5.15
N ASP A 247 -18.25 -10.11 -5.74
CA ASP A 247 -17.67 -9.58 -6.98
C ASP A 247 -16.38 -8.82 -6.79
N LYS A 248 -15.88 -8.75 -5.57
CA LYS A 248 -14.57 -8.14 -5.32
C LYS A 248 -13.42 -8.98 -5.87
N PHE A 249 -12.44 -8.30 -6.38
CA PHE A 249 -11.18 -8.84 -6.89
C PHE A 249 -10.03 -8.39 -6.01
N GLU A 250 -8.94 -9.13 -6.03
CA GLU A 250 -7.63 -8.60 -5.66
C GLU A 250 -7.22 -7.62 -6.77
N ILE A 251 -7.14 -6.33 -6.44
CA ILE A 251 -6.90 -5.25 -7.42
C ILE A 251 -5.54 -4.60 -7.26
N GLY A 252 -4.80 -4.92 -6.20
CA GLY A 252 -3.44 -4.42 -5.98
C GLY A 252 -2.74 -5.09 -4.82
N ASP A 253 -1.42 -4.93 -4.78
CA ASP A 253 -0.52 -5.35 -3.71
C ASP A 253 0.41 -4.19 -3.32
N ALA A 254 0.36 -3.80 -2.05
CA ALA A 254 1.20 -2.72 -1.53
C ALA A 254 2.69 -3.10 -1.39
N ASN A 255 3.04 -4.39 -1.57
CA ASN A 255 4.39 -4.87 -1.40
C ASN A 255 5.23 -4.67 -2.67
N ALA A 256 6.37 -4.03 -2.52
CA ALA A 256 7.32 -3.91 -3.62
C ALA A 256 8.00 -5.26 -3.92
N TRP A 257 8.13 -5.57 -5.21
CA TRP A 257 8.97 -6.68 -5.63
C TRP A 257 10.45 -6.42 -5.32
N ALA A 258 10.92 -5.19 -5.53
CA ALA A 258 12.28 -4.80 -5.18
C ALA A 258 12.33 -3.38 -4.64
N ILE A 259 13.19 -3.20 -3.62
CA ILE A 259 13.55 -1.90 -3.08
C ILE A 259 15.08 -1.78 -3.02
N GLY A 260 15.58 -0.58 -3.17
CA GLY A 260 17.02 -0.38 -3.06
C GLY A 260 17.48 1.01 -3.48
N GLY A 261 18.75 1.11 -3.77
CA GLY A 261 19.36 2.34 -4.23
C GLY A 261 20.70 2.10 -4.91
N PHE A 262 21.18 3.11 -5.56
CA PHE A 262 22.55 3.14 -6.05
C PHE A 262 23.14 4.54 -5.92
N SER A 263 24.46 4.60 -5.78
CA SER A 263 25.17 5.85 -5.74
C SER A 263 26.35 5.87 -6.71
N ILE A 264 26.67 7.05 -7.20
CA ILE A 264 27.82 7.33 -8.04
C ILE A 264 28.61 8.44 -7.37
N GLY A 265 29.83 8.10 -6.93
CA GLY A 265 30.77 9.08 -6.39
C GLY A 265 31.95 9.27 -7.33
N ALA A 266 32.32 10.52 -7.60
CA ALA A 266 33.49 10.87 -8.41
C ALA A 266 34.28 11.96 -7.73
N ARG A 267 35.61 11.92 -7.90
CA ARG A 267 36.50 13.00 -7.44
C ARG A 267 37.62 13.26 -8.43
N ALA A 268 37.93 14.51 -8.64
CA ALA A 268 39.01 14.91 -9.50
C ALA A 268 39.58 16.31 -9.10
N TYR A 269 40.88 16.39 -8.79
CA TYR A 269 41.60 17.66 -8.53
C TYR A 269 40.90 18.60 -7.52
N GLY A 270 40.35 18.06 -6.45
CA GLY A 270 39.65 18.84 -5.41
C GLY A 270 38.16 18.97 -5.66
N PHE A 271 37.65 18.65 -6.84
CA PHE A 271 36.22 18.48 -7.06
C PHE A 271 35.77 17.11 -6.55
N ASP A 272 34.58 17.08 -5.99
CA ASP A 272 33.85 15.86 -5.64
C ASP A 272 32.41 15.98 -6.11
N PHE A 273 31.91 14.85 -6.59
CA PHE A 273 30.54 14.68 -7.05
C PHE A 273 29.95 13.44 -6.38
N ASN A 274 28.72 13.57 -5.92
CA ASN A 274 27.95 12.43 -5.43
C ASN A 274 26.50 12.53 -5.91
N ALA A 275 25.97 11.42 -6.41
CA ALA A 275 24.57 11.27 -6.76
C ALA A 275 24.02 9.97 -6.16
N ASP A 276 23.00 10.10 -5.29
CA ASP A 276 22.36 8.98 -4.63
C ASP A 276 20.94 8.82 -5.17
N PHE A 277 20.61 7.61 -5.56
CA PHE A 277 19.31 7.23 -6.07
C PHE A 277 18.66 6.20 -5.16
N SER A 278 17.35 6.30 -5.01
CA SER A 278 16.51 5.30 -4.38
C SER A 278 15.43 4.83 -5.36
N TYR A 279 15.05 3.56 -5.26
CA TYR A 279 14.00 3.00 -6.08
C TYR A 279 13.11 2.03 -5.32
N SER A 280 11.87 1.93 -5.76
CA SER A 280 10.90 0.88 -5.43
C SER A 280 10.28 0.41 -6.72
N ILE A 281 10.06 -0.89 -6.87
CA ILE A 281 9.55 -1.50 -8.10
C ILE A 281 8.47 -2.51 -7.74
N GLY A 282 7.31 -2.41 -8.43
CA GLY A 282 6.26 -3.42 -8.41
C GLY A 282 5.33 -3.37 -7.20
N ASN A 283 5.29 -2.27 -6.47
CA ASN A 283 4.25 -2.01 -5.47
C ASN A 283 3.11 -1.20 -6.08
N ASP A 284 1.90 -1.47 -5.64
CA ASP A 284 0.72 -0.68 -5.97
C ASP A 284 0.46 0.38 -4.90
N VAL A 285 -0.09 1.50 -5.34
CA VAL A 285 -0.54 2.60 -4.47
C VAL A 285 -2.04 2.78 -4.60
N TYR A 286 -2.73 2.71 -3.47
CA TYR A 286 -4.13 3.05 -3.36
C TYR A 286 -4.28 4.58 -3.30
N ASN A 287 -4.68 5.18 -4.43
CA ASN A 287 -4.90 6.61 -4.55
C ASN A 287 -6.34 6.99 -4.16
N ALA A 288 -6.56 7.22 -2.87
CA ALA A 288 -7.88 7.59 -2.32
C ALA A 288 -8.41 8.91 -2.88
N ASP A 289 -7.52 9.86 -3.22
CA ASP A 289 -7.89 11.15 -3.80
C ASP A 289 -8.59 11.00 -5.16
N LYS A 290 -8.23 9.97 -5.93
CA LYS A 290 -8.94 9.68 -7.18
C LYS A 290 -10.42 9.40 -6.95
N ILE A 291 -10.77 8.65 -5.91
CA ILE A 291 -12.18 8.36 -5.59
C ILE A 291 -12.90 9.64 -5.17
N ASP A 292 -12.28 10.41 -4.30
CA ASP A 292 -12.85 11.64 -3.78
C ASP A 292 -13.02 12.71 -4.85
N GLN A 293 -11.99 12.92 -5.69
CA GLN A 293 -11.97 13.99 -6.68
C GLN A 293 -12.70 13.64 -7.99
N THR A 294 -13.31 12.47 -8.09
CA THR A 294 -14.15 12.08 -9.24
C THR A 294 -15.63 12.01 -8.90
N SER A 295 -16.02 12.39 -7.69
CA SER A 295 -17.37 12.31 -7.18
C SER A 295 -17.81 13.62 -6.53
N THR A 296 -19.08 13.97 -6.70
CA THR A 296 -19.77 15.07 -6.02
C THR A 296 -20.65 14.59 -4.87
N ARG A 297 -20.44 13.36 -4.39
CA ARG A 297 -21.24 12.77 -3.32
C ARG A 297 -21.25 13.66 -2.06
N GLY A 298 -22.35 13.58 -1.31
CA GLY A 298 -22.49 14.29 -0.05
C GLY A 298 -22.69 15.80 -0.16
N GLY A 299 -22.93 16.34 -1.36
CA GLY A 299 -23.17 17.77 -1.58
C GLY A 299 -21.98 18.67 -1.21
N ILE A 300 -20.79 18.12 -1.09
CA ILE A 300 -19.59 18.86 -0.73
C ILE A 300 -19.06 19.60 -1.96
N TRP A 301 -18.91 20.91 -1.82
CA TRP A 301 -18.29 21.76 -2.84
C TRP A 301 -16.78 21.54 -2.82
N ARG A 302 -16.26 20.80 -3.80
CA ARG A 302 -14.83 20.56 -4.01
C ARG A 302 -14.47 20.60 -5.49
N ASN A 303 -13.20 20.81 -5.79
CA ASN A 303 -12.70 20.69 -7.14
C ASN A 303 -12.64 19.22 -7.54
N LEU A 304 -13.10 18.92 -8.74
CA LEU A 304 -12.92 17.62 -9.36
C LEU A 304 -11.54 17.53 -10.02
N ASN A 305 -11.04 16.33 -10.17
CA ASN A 305 -9.82 16.05 -10.93
C ASN A 305 -9.98 16.48 -12.38
N THR A 306 -8.88 16.81 -13.05
CA THR A 306 -8.85 17.23 -14.47
C THR A 306 -9.35 16.15 -15.42
N THR A 307 -9.35 14.88 -15.04
CA THR A 307 -10.01 13.81 -15.79
C THR A 307 -11.53 13.97 -15.85
N MET A 308 -12.10 14.67 -14.87
CA MET A 308 -13.53 15.02 -14.79
C MET A 308 -13.87 16.39 -15.41
N ALA A 309 -12.97 16.97 -16.19
CA ALA A 309 -13.24 18.23 -16.88
C ALA A 309 -14.44 18.09 -17.84
N SER A 310 -15.10 19.24 -18.15
CA SER A 310 -16.17 19.29 -19.14
C SER A 310 -15.72 18.69 -20.47
N GLY A 311 -16.57 17.86 -21.08
CA GLY A 311 -16.26 17.12 -22.30
C GLY A 311 -15.48 15.82 -22.09
N LYS A 312 -14.91 15.57 -20.89
CA LYS A 312 -14.29 14.29 -20.53
C LYS A 312 -15.21 13.41 -19.68
N ARG A 313 -15.97 14.02 -18.78
CA ARG A 313 -16.93 13.29 -17.94
C ARG A 313 -18.27 13.15 -18.63
N TRP A 314 -18.97 12.07 -18.31
CA TRP A 314 -20.36 11.89 -18.71
C TRP A 314 -21.24 12.96 -18.08
N THR A 315 -22.18 13.53 -18.86
CA THR A 315 -23.20 14.47 -18.37
C THR A 315 -24.61 13.96 -18.66
N ASN A 316 -25.48 14.09 -17.66
CA ASN A 316 -26.87 13.67 -17.74
C ASN A 316 -27.85 14.89 -17.77
N VAL A 317 -27.32 16.10 -17.82
CA VAL A 317 -28.08 17.32 -17.73
C VAL A 317 -27.85 18.23 -18.95
N ASP A 318 -28.85 19.01 -19.32
CA ASP A 318 -28.73 20.03 -20.32
C ASP A 318 -28.07 21.31 -19.77
N GLU A 319 -27.97 22.36 -20.61
CA GLU A 319 -27.35 23.63 -20.24
C GLU A 319 -28.13 24.37 -19.12
N ASN A 320 -29.40 24.01 -18.91
CA ASN A 320 -30.25 24.57 -17.87
C ASN A 320 -30.27 23.75 -16.59
N GLY A 321 -29.51 22.62 -16.57
CA GLY A 321 -29.44 21.72 -15.42
C GLY A 321 -30.58 20.70 -15.34
N ASN A 322 -31.42 20.56 -16.35
CA ASN A 322 -32.48 19.55 -16.37
C ASN A 322 -31.96 18.20 -16.79
N PHE A 323 -32.41 17.13 -16.12
CA PHE A 323 -32.05 15.78 -16.50
C PHE A 323 -32.59 15.41 -17.89
N ILE A 324 -31.72 14.78 -18.68
CA ILE A 324 -32.05 14.31 -20.03
C ILE A 324 -32.35 12.81 -19.91
N ASN A 325 -33.58 12.45 -20.32
CA ASN A 325 -34.06 11.07 -20.33
C ASN A 325 -34.18 10.49 -21.74
N ASP A 326 -33.76 11.27 -22.75
CA ASP A 326 -33.69 10.84 -24.15
C ASP A 326 -32.39 10.10 -24.42
N ALA A 327 -32.49 8.84 -24.79
CA ALA A 327 -31.37 7.95 -25.03
C ALA A 327 -30.45 8.42 -26.17
N VAL A 328 -31.06 8.88 -27.29
CA VAL A 328 -30.31 9.34 -28.47
C VAL A 328 -29.53 10.62 -28.15
N LYS A 329 -30.20 11.57 -27.47
CA LYS A 329 -29.57 12.82 -27.07
C LYS A 329 -28.41 12.57 -26.09
N LEU A 330 -28.58 11.65 -25.08
CA LEU A 330 -27.53 11.31 -24.15
C LEU A 330 -26.33 10.67 -24.85
N ALA A 331 -26.56 9.74 -25.76
CA ALA A 331 -25.48 9.08 -26.51
C ALA A 331 -24.69 10.09 -27.34
N GLU A 332 -25.37 11.01 -28.09
CA GLU A 332 -24.70 12.03 -28.90
C GLU A 332 -23.89 13.02 -28.05
N MET A 333 -24.45 13.50 -26.95
CA MET A 333 -23.77 14.43 -26.04
C MET A 333 -22.49 13.83 -25.41
N ASN A 334 -22.48 12.54 -25.16
CA ASN A 334 -21.43 11.87 -24.41
C ASN A 334 -20.50 11.00 -25.26
N LYS A 335 -20.64 10.98 -26.57
CA LYS A 335 -19.89 10.11 -27.50
C LYS A 335 -18.36 10.22 -27.39
N ASN A 336 -17.85 11.38 -26.97
CA ASN A 336 -16.41 11.64 -26.82
C ASN A 336 -15.95 11.64 -25.35
N THR A 337 -16.83 11.37 -24.40
CA THR A 337 -16.48 11.34 -22.99
C THR A 337 -15.76 10.04 -22.64
N THR A 338 -14.80 10.10 -21.70
CA THR A 338 -13.95 8.97 -21.29
C THR A 338 -14.19 8.56 -19.84
N MET A 339 -14.87 9.40 -19.06
CA MET A 339 -15.11 9.18 -17.65
C MET A 339 -16.60 9.03 -17.37
N TRP A 340 -16.92 8.39 -16.27
CA TRP A 340 -18.26 8.29 -15.74
C TRP A 340 -18.82 9.63 -15.28
N SER A 341 -20.09 9.64 -14.88
CA SER A 341 -20.74 10.80 -14.28
C SER A 341 -20.23 11.03 -12.84
N PRO A 342 -19.84 12.24 -12.44
CA PRO A 342 -19.43 12.51 -11.06
C PRO A 342 -20.58 12.49 -10.05
N TYR A 343 -21.82 12.48 -10.52
CA TYR A 343 -23.02 12.46 -9.68
C TYR A 343 -23.28 11.06 -9.10
N THR A 344 -22.37 10.59 -8.27
CA THR A 344 -22.47 9.31 -7.55
C THR A 344 -22.97 9.55 -6.13
N THR A 345 -23.68 8.60 -5.58
CA THR A 345 -24.21 8.66 -4.20
C THR A 345 -23.33 7.93 -3.20
N LYS A 346 -22.47 7.03 -3.67
CA LYS A 346 -21.58 6.20 -2.85
C LYS A 346 -20.12 6.28 -3.31
N ALA A 347 -19.20 6.09 -2.37
CA ALA A 347 -17.79 5.86 -2.68
C ALA A 347 -17.56 4.41 -3.05
N VAL A 348 -16.87 4.17 -4.15
CA VAL A 348 -16.55 2.80 -4.62
C VAL A 348 -15.07 2.70 -4.91
N LEU A 349 -14.42 1.70 -4.31
CA LEU A 349 -13.05 1.36 -4.64
C LEU A 349 -13.02 0.44 -5.85
N THR A 350 -12.40 0.90 -6.91
CA THR A 350 -12.18 0.13 -8.14
C THR A 350 -10.69 0.09 -8.50
N ASP A 351 -10.32 -0.81 -9.41
CA ASP A 351 -8.98 -0.91 -9.99
C ASP A 351 -8.46 0.41 -10.58
N TRP A 352 -9.34 1.32 -10.99
CA TRP A 352 -8.95 2.66 -11.45
C TRP A 352 -8.25 3.52 -10.38
N ALA A 353 -8.53 3.29 -9.11
CA ALA A 353 -7.89 4.00 -7.99
C ALA A 353 -6.55 3.37 -7.58
N ILE A 354 -6.16 2.27 -8.19
CA ILE A 354 -4.87 1.61 -7.95
C ILE A 354 -3.88 2.06 -9.02
N GLU A 355 -2.71 2.48 -8.58
CA GLU A 355 -1.65 3.00 -9.45
C GLU A 355 -0.36 2.25 -9.19
N ASP A 356 0.46 2.10 -10.25
CA ASP A 356 1.83 1.60 -10.10
C ASP A 356 2.63 2.60 -9.26
N GLY A 357 3.07 2.15 -8.09
CA GLY A 357 3.88 2.90 -7.15
C GLY A 357 5.38 2.84 -7.42
N SER A 358 5.81 2.22 -8.51
CA SER A 358 7.22 2.11 -8.85
C SER A 358 7.84 3.48 -9.10
N PHE A 359 9.03 3.69 -8.57
CA PHE A 359 9.75 4.94 -8.79
C PHE A 359 11.27 4.76 -8.81
N LEU A 360 11.93 5.68 -9.49
CA LEU A 360 13.35 5.98 -9.38
C LEU A 360 13.49 7.45 -8.99
N ARG A 361 14.13 7.71 -7.86
CA ARG A 361 14.30 9.07 -7.31
C ARG A 361 15.78 9.39 -7.14
N LEU A 362 16.19 10.53 -7.66
CA LEU A 362 17.44 11.16 -7.24
C LEU A 362 17.22 11.77 -5.85
N SER A 363 17.81 11.16 -4.83
CA SER A 363 17.63 11.55 -3.44
C SER A 363 18.59 12.67 -3.03
N THR A 364 19.83 12.57 -3.51
CA THR A 364 20.87 13.55 -3.22
C THR A 364 21.71 13.80 -4.46
N LEU A 365 22.02 15.05 -4.72
CA LEU A 365 23.02 15.46 -5.70
C LEU A 365 23.94 16.47 -5.04
N THR A 366 25.22 16.17 -5.00
CA THR A 366 26.21 17.06 -4.41
C THR A 366 27.35 17.30 -5.36
N LEU A 367 27.72 18.55 -5.54
CA LEU A 367 28.95 18.98 -6.21
C LEU A 367 29.76 19.81 -5.22
N GLY A 368 30.94 19.33 -4.89
CA GLY A 368 31.83 19.99 -3.95
C GLY A 368 33.15 20.37 -4.57
N TYR A 369 33.81 21.37 -4.01
CA TYR A 369 35.20 21.73 -4.32
C TYR A 369 35.95 22.01 -3.04
N THR A 370 37.01 21.26 -2.82
CA THR A 370 37.96 21.49 -1.73
C THR A 370 39.10 22.33 -2.21
N LEU A 371 39.29 23.51 -1.62
CA LEU A 371 40.32 24.45 -2.00
C LEU A 371 41.73 23.88 -1.72
N PRO A 372 42.73 24.20 -2.56
CA PRO A 372 44.12 23.74 -2.37
C PRO A 372 44.67 24.13 -1.02
N LYS A 373 45.34 23.22 -0.34
CA LYS A 373 45.97 23.48 0.98
C LYS A 373 46.91 24.67 0.95
N THR A 374 47.62 24.88 -0.14
CA THR A 374 48.56 26.04 -0.34
C THR A 374 47.85 27.39 -0.29
N TRP A 375 46.59 27.48 -0.68
CA TRP A 375 45.81 28.69 -0.56
C TRP A 375 45.28 28.88 0.87
N MET A 376 44.86 27.79 1.49
CA MET A 376 44.27 27.79 2.83
C MET A 376 45.32 28.15 3.89
N GLN A 377 46.55 27.68 3.75
CA GLN A 377 47.66 28.02 4.66
C GLN A 377 47.93 29.52 4.74
N LYS A 378 47.71 30.25 3.63
CA LYS A 378 47.91 31.72 3.61
C LYS A 378 46.91 32.50 4.46
N ILE A 379 45.77 31.89 4.75
CA ILE A 379 44.70 32.48 5.56
C ILE A 379 44.49 31.72 6.89
N TYR A 380 45.47 30.89 7.29
CA TYR A 380 45.49 30.13 8.53
C TYR A 380 44.29 29.17 8.70
N VAL A 381 43.72 28.70 7.58
CA VAL A 381 42.66 27.72 7.55
C VAL A 381 43.23 26.36 7.15
N GLN A 382 42.82 25.28 7.83
CA GLN A 382 43.34 23.94 7.53
C GLN A 382 42.69 23.32 6.31
N ASN A 383 41.38 23.51 6.16
CA ASN A 383 40.58 22.96 5.05
C ASN A 383 39.32 23.81 4.85
N LEU A 384 38.99 24.09 3.60
CA LEU A 384 37.74 24.74 3.21
C LEU A 384 37.16 23.97 2.02
N ARG A 385 35.96 23.40 2.18
CA ARG A 385 35.19 22.78 1.13
C ARG A 385 33.89 23.58 0.93
N LEU A 386 33.64 23.97 -0.30
CA LEU A 386 32.39 24.55 -0.73
C LEU A 386 31.58 23.45 -1.44
N TYR A 387 30.28 23.38 -1.21
CA TYR A 387 29.45 22.39 -1.88
C TYR A 387 28.06 22.97 -2.14
N PHE A 388 27.45 22.45 -3.16
CA PHE A 388 26.07 22.69 -3.58
C PHE A 388 25.34 21.38 -3.72
#